data_e006ecf353ee811c31027b895977d526
#
_entry.id   e006ecf353ee811c31027b895977d526
#
_cell.length_a   1.000
_cell.length_b   1.000
_cell.length_c   1.000
_cell.angle_alpha   90.00
_cell.angle_beta   90.00
_cell.angle_gamma   90.00
#
_symmetry.space_group_name_H-M   'P 1'
#
loop_
_entity.id
_entity.type
_entity.pdbx_description
1 polymer ?
#
loop_
_entity_poly.entity_id
_entity_poly.type
_entity_poly.pdbx_seq_one_letter_code
_entity_poly.pdbx_strand_id
1 'polypeptide(L)'
;MQQTTNSTLFARHLISRRHFLQLVAAGVSTTALLAACAPPGVAPATGSESAAAGGETAAGGGTLVWLSHQEIAGLGPNDLGATMQAIMIMAMHNALVNYDPDNKMYPDLAESVDVQPDGMKYTFNLHKGVKFHDGSELTSADVKYTMDYYRDEKNAATIQSSYTGIDTVETPDDYTVVVNMKTINAASLVTWATSPIVNSNHHKQVGDAEYSTSPIGTGPFKLKEWKASEFTELEAFADHFRGRPKVDFLRMEVVPEDAVRKAALDTGDADSSAWPLLVQDSLALEKDPNFKVYRYPSAGIKHFPINNERAYFADKRCRQALMYALDRQRIIDDLWNGAAEVAHSNIPPTSQYYNADLKQYEFDPEKAKALLDEAGWTVGADGIREKDGVKFSFTCTAKAGDQARKAIAELAQQLFKDVGLDMQITEAPVAEILEAMRQGGTEMSIFNWTYNNGVLEPDCTDTLTSSGGSNFPHFNNEEMDELCSKGLQEVDPAKRKPIYDRIQEIFAEEVPVLYLQFDQWMVPFAMRVEGLPDSTFNTDPIHYYLLPLMKQNG
;
A
#
# COMPACT_ATOMS: atom_id res chain seq x y z
N MET A 1 -10.89 -59.14 3.60
CA MET A 1 -11.54 -58.42 4.71
C MET A 1 -11.94 -57.06 4.19
N GLN A 2 -13.23 -56.91 3.92
CA GLN A 2 -13.85 -55.70 3.39
C GLN A 2 -14.06 -54.70 4.54
N GLN A 3 -13.73 -53.45 4.34
CA GLN A 3 -14.29 -52.35 5.13
C GLN A 3 -14.94 -51.35 4.21
N THR A 4 -16.21 -51.22 4.42
CA THR A 4 -17.18 -50.36 3.76
C THR A 4 -17.03 -48.90 4.19
N THR A 5 -16.92 -48.00 3.19
CA THR A 5 -17.01 -46.56 3.39
C THR A 5 -18.44 -46.09 3.18
N ASN A 6 -19.03 -45.51 4.19
CA ASN A 6 -20.30 -44.78 4.12
C ASN A 6 -20.06 -43.36 3.61
N SER A 7 -20.61 -43.01 2.46
CA SER A 7 -20.74 -41.66 1.95
C SER A 7 -22.15 -41.14 2.18
N THR A 8 -22.31 -40.15 3.04
CA THR A 8 -23.57 -39.41 3.23
C THR A 8 -23.67 -38.29 2.21
N LEU A 9 -24.64 -38.40 1.33
CA LEU A 9 -25.05 -37.39 0.36
C LEU A 9 -25.77 -36.22 1.06
N PHE A 10 -25.24 -35.00 0.94
CA PHE A 10 -25.98 -33.78 1.20
C PHE A 10 -26.73 -33.36 -0.07
N ALA A 11 -28.05 -33.48 -0.05
CA ALA A 11 -28.94 -32.99 -1.11
C ALA A 11 -29.06 -31.45 -0.99
N ARG A 12 -28.59 -30.74 -2.01
CA ARG A 12 -28.83 -29.29 -2.19
C ARG A 12 -30.26 -29.10 -2.71
N HIS A 13 -31.10 -28.46 -1.91
CA HIS A 13 -32.42 -27.99 -2.36
C HIS A 13 -32.24 -26.69 -3.15
N LEU A 14 -32.33 -26.76 -4.45
CA LEU A 14 -32.45 -25.61 -5.35
C LEU A 14 -33.89 -25.12 -5.34
N ILE A 15 -34.14 -23.97 -4.76
CA ILE A 15 -35.43 -23.27 -4.86
C ILE A 15 -35.55 -22.70 -6.27
N SER A 16 -36.58 -23.14 -7.03
CA SER A 16 -36.80 -22.68 -8.40
C SER A 16 -37.37 -21.25 -8.43
N ARG A 17 -36.96 -20.47 -9.44
CA ARG A 17 -37.40 -19.07 -9.67
C ARG A 17 -38.94 -18.88 -9.68
N ARG A 18 -39.69 -19.91 -9.84
CA ARG A 18 -41.17 -19.87 -9.89
C ARG A 18 -41.79 -19.76 -8.48
N HIS A 19 -41.11 -20.22 -7.41
CA HIS A 19 -41.62 -20.15 -6.04
C HIS A 19 -41.30 -18.79 -5.39
N PHE A 20 -40.30 -18.08 -5.86
CA PHE A 20 -39.93 -16.74 -5.34
C PHE A 20 -40.97 -15.68 -5.79
N LEU A 21 -41.52 -15.80 -7.01
CA LEU A 21 -42.50 -14.86 -7.53
C LEU A 21 -43.93 -15.05 -6.98
N GLN A 22 -44.21 -16.12 -6.26
CA GLN A 22 -45.53 -16.35 -5.64
C GLN A 22 -45.66 -15.80 -4.22
N LEU A 23 -44.55 -15.39 -3.58
CA LEU A 23 -44.53 -14.81 -2.22
C LEU A 23 -44.66 -13.28 -2.21
N VAL A 24 -44.53 -12.60 -3.34
CA VAL A 24 -44.64 -11.13 -3.44
C VAL A 24 -46.05 -10.65 -3.77
N ALA A 25 -46.99 -11.55 -4.05
CA ALA A 25 -48.36 -11.21 -4.49
C ALA A 25 -49.45 -11.22 -3.40
N ALA A 26 -49.09 -11.35 -2.12
CA ALA A 26 -50.10 -11.39 -1.02
C ALA A 26 -49.73 -10.37 0.07
N GLY A 27 -50.03 -9.10 -0.15
CA GLY A 27 -49.82 -8.09 0.89
C GLY A 27 -50.16 -6.66 0.48
N VAL A 28 -51.35 -6.46 -0.12
CA VAL A 28 -51.93 -5.12 -0.25
C VAL A 28 -53.35 -5.15 0.32
N SER A 29 -53.58 -4.28 1.26
CA SER A 29 -54.83 -3.63 1.68
C SER A 29 -55.02 -3.63 3.18
N THR A 30 -54.92 -2.47 3.80
CA THR A 30 -56.06 -1.77 4.46
C THR A 30 -55.63 -0.43 4.99
N THR A 31 -56.17 0.62 4.36
CA THR A 31 -56.32 1.97 4.89
C THR A 31 -57.52 2.03 5.86
N ALA A 32 -57.37 2.70 6.98
CA ALA A 32 -58.47 3.44 7.65
C ALA A 32 -57.90 4.37 8.72
N LEU A 33 -58.02 5.64 8.46
CA LEU A 33 -58.61 6.75 9.20
C LEU A 33 -58.89 6.52 10.69
N LEU A 34 -58.37 7.42 11.55
CA LEU A 34 -59.17 8.07 12.58
C LEU A 34 -58.45 9.33 13.08
N ALA A 35 -59.12 10.45 12.93
CA ALA A 35 -58.76 11.78 13.41
C ALA A 35 -59.32 12.02 14.82
N ALA A 36 -58.78 13.04 15.46
CA ALA A 36 -59.31 13.86 16.52
C ALA A 36 -59.28 13.35 17.97
N CYS A 37 -58.54 14.09 18.80
CA CYS A 37 -59.05 14.92 19.91
C CYS A 37 -57.89 15.51 20.72
N ALA A 38 -57.75 16.81 20.66
CA ALA A 38 -57.03 17.60 21.66
C ALA A 38 -58.01 18.10 22.72
N PRO A 39 -57.59 18.35 23.95
CA PRO A 39 -57.97 19.54 24.63
C PRO A 39 -56.82 20.28 25.37
N PRO A 40 -57.07 21.46 25.98
CA PRO A 40 -56.21 22.62 25.86
C PRO A 40 -55.44 23.02 27.12
N GLY A 41 -54.35 23.77 26.88
CA GLY A 41 -53.94 24.92 27.64
C GLY A 41 -53.46 24.80 29.09
N VAL A 42 -52.16 25.08 29.30
CA VAL A 42 -51.70 25.89 30.42
C VAL A 42 -50.53 26.77 29.96
N ALA A 43 -50.63 28.08 30.27
CA ALA A 43 -49.70 29.14 29.92
C ALA A 43 -48.48 29.20 30.86
N PRO A 44 -47.48 30.09 30.61
CA PRO A 44 -46.07 29.87 30.89
C PRO A 44 -45.65 30.36 32.29
N ALA A 45 -44.60 29.73 32.83
CA ALA A 45 -43.86 30.22 33.96
C ALA A 45 -42.51 30.79 33.51
N THR A 46 -42.32 32.06 33.85
CA THR A 46 -41.15 32.88 33.62
C THR A 46 -39.96 32.50 34.51
N GLY A 47 -38.78 32.47 33.92
CA GLY A 47 -37.58 33.06 34.52
C GLY A 47 -36.71 32.17 35.39
N SER A 48 -35.57 31.80 34.86
CA SER A 48 -34.29 31.91 35.59
C SER A 48 -33.16 31.90 34.57
N GLU A 49 -32.53 33.05 34.37
CA GLU A 49 -31.24 33.16 33.70
C GLU A 49 -30.18 32.44 34.52
N SER A 50 -29.59 31.40 33.94
CA SER A 50 -28.32 30.86 34.39
C SER A 50 -27.32 31.07 33.27
N ALA A 51 -26.26 31.82 33.57
CA ALA A 51 -25.18 32.16 32.67
C ALA A 51 -24.59 30.89 32.03
N ALA A 52 -24.74 30.74 30.73
CA ALA A 52 -24.05 29.77 29.94
C ALA A 52 -22.60 30.25 29.77
N ALA A 53 -21.68 29.53 30.40
CA ALA A 53 -20.29 29.52 29.98
C ALA A 53 -20.27 29.01 28.52
N GLY A 54 -19.84 29.88 27.61
CA GLY A 54 -19.67 29.56 26.21
C GLY A 54 -18.60 28.48 26.03
N GLY A 55 -19.04 27.24 25.97
CA GLY A 55 -18.29 26.19 25.30
C GLY A 55 -18.64 26.28 23.81
N GLU A 56 -17.70 26.61 22.97
CA GLU A 56 -17.85 26.40 21.54
C GLU A 56 -18.18 24.92 21.34
N THR A 57 -19.41 24.64 21.00
CA THR A 57 -19.80 23.33 20.47
C THR A 57 -19.05 23.18 19.15
N ALA A 58 -18.01 22.37 19.14
CA ALA A 58 -17.34 21.94 17.92
C ALA A 58 -18.41 21.37 17.00
N ALA A 59 -18.79 22.15 15.98
CA ALA A 59 -19.64 21.69 14.90
C ALA A 59 -18.78 20.69 14.07
N GLY A 60 -18.82 19.43 14.44
CA GLY A 60 -18.17 18.30 13.80
C GLY A 60 -18.95 17.07 14.22
N GLY A 61 -19.08 16.13 13.36
CA GLY A 61 -19.83 14.92 13.63
C GLY A 61 -20.06 14.14 12.35
N GLY A 62 -20.73 13.01 12.48
CA GLY A 62 -21.06 12.14 11.34
C GLY A 62 -20.06 11.00 11.14
N THR A 63 -20.38 10.18 10.17
CA THR A 63 -19.59 9.00 9.82
C THR A 63 -18.91 9.22 8.49
N LEU A 64 -17.60 9.03 8.45
CA LEU A 64 -16.83 8.94 7.21
C LEU A 64 -16.86 7.47 6.74
N VAL A 65 -17.47 7.22 5.59
CA VAL A 65 -17.62 5.88 5.03
C VAL A 65 -16.59 5.67 3.92
N TRP A 66 -15.67 4.72 4.15
CA TRP A 66 -14.68 4.27 3.18
C TRP A 66 -15.00 2.86 2.68
N LEU A 67 -14.77 2.62 1.40
CA LEU A 67 -14.96 1.31 0.79
C LEU A 67 -13.60 0.62 0.63
N SER A 68 -13.54 -0.65 1.06
CA SER A 68 -12.38 -1.53 0.89
C SER A 68 -12.70 -2.64 -0.11
N HIS A 69 -11.74 -3.01 -0.95
CA HIS A 69 -11.86 -4.14 -1.87
C HIS A 69 -11.61 -5.49 -1.19
N GLN A 70 -11.08 -5.48 0.02
CA GLN A 70 -10.73 -6.70 0.76
C GLN A 70 -11.12 -6.61 2.23
N GLU A 71 -11.31 -7.77 2.81
CA GLU A 71 -11.57 -7.95 4.23
C GLU A 71 -10.34 -7.57 5.08
N ILE A 72 -10.59 -7.07 6.29
CA ILE A 72 -9.59 -6.88 7.33
C ILE A 72 -9.52 -8.17 8.13
N ALA A 73 -8.36 -8.84 8.10
CA ALA A 73 -8.18 -10.13 8.75
C ALA A 73 -7.82 -10.02 10.23
N GLY A 74 -7.33 -8.84 10.68
CA GLY A 74 -6.95 -8.56 12.06
C GLY A 74 -6.55 -7.12 12.26
N LEU A 75 -6.50 -6.67 13.51
CA LEU A 75 -6.20 -5.29 13.91
C LEU A 75 -5.04 -5.22 14.92
N GLY A 76 -4.26 -6.29 15.03
CA GLY A 76 -3.11 -6.39 15.93
C GLY A 76 -1.79 -5.93 15.30
N PRO A 77 -0.72 -5.85 16.08
CA PRO A 77 0.59 -5.39 15.62
C PRO A 77 1.22 -6.30 14.56
N ASN A 78 0.79 -7.57 14.49
CA ASN A 78 1.26 -8.53 13.48
C ASN A 78 0.45 -8.50 12.18
N ASP A 79 -0.63 -7.72 12.12
CA ASP A 79 -1.57 -7.71 11.00
C ASP A 79 -1.26 -6.64 9.94
N LEU A 80 -0.05 -6.06 9.94
CA LEU A 80 0.35 -4.95 9.05
C LEU A 80 0.60 -5.36 7.59
N GLY A 81 0.42 -6.62 7.24
CA GLY A 81 0.79 -7.15 5.92
C GLY A 81 -0.07 -6.69 4.74
N ALA A 82 -1.19 -6.00 4.98
CA ALA A 82 -2.08 -5.51 3.93
C ALA A 82 -2.44 -4.03 4.16
N THR A 83 -2.48 -3.25 3.08
CA THR A 83 -2.70 -1.79 3.12
C THR A 83 -3.96 -1.40 3.89
N MET A 84 -5.09 -2.05 3.63
CA MET A 84 -6.35 -1.70 4.29
C MET A 84 -6.32 -1.98 5.80
N GLN A 85 -5.64 -3.06 6.21
CA GLN A 85 -5.42 -3.36 7.62
C GLN A 85 -4.52 -2.31 8.28
N ALA A 86 -3.40 -1.95 7.63
CA ALA A 86 -2.48 -0.95 8.14
C ALA A 86 -3.17 0.41 8.37
N ILE A 87 -4.07 0.84 7.46
CA ILE A 87 -4.88 2.05 7.62
C ILE A 87 -5.69 2.02 8.92
N MET A 88 -6.42 0.93 9.15
CA MET A 88 -7.27 0.80 10.34
C MET A 88 -6.44 0.66 11.62
N ILE A 89 -5.35 -0.09 11.57
CA ILE A 89 -4.43 -0.25 12.72
C ILE A 89 -3.83 1.11 13.09
N MET A 90 -3.32 1.86 12.11
CA MET A 90 -2.71 3.17 12.37
C MET A 90 -3.74 4.26 12.72
N ALA A 91 -5.02 4.10 12.34
CA ALA A 91 -6.09 4.96 12.86
C ALA A 91 -6.33 4.78 14.36
N MET A 92 -6.00 3.59 14.91
CA MET A 92 -6.15 3.25 16.34
C MET A 92 -4.86 3.37 17.14
N HIS A 93 -3.72 3.49 16.48
CA HIS A 93 -2.40 3.56 17.13
C HIS A 93 -1.61 4.75 16.60
N ASN A 94 -0.68 5.23 17.41
CA ASN A 94 0.37 6.12 16.96
C ASN A 94 1.71 5.38 16.93
N ALA A 95 2.66 5.95 16.20
CA ALA A 95 4.05 5.53 16.14
C ALA A 95 4.95 6.53 16.89
N LEU A 96 6.24 6.26 16.99
CA LEU A 96 7.19 7.19 17.63
C LEU A 96 7.37 8.47 16.84
N VAL A 97 7.45 8.35 15.52
CA VAL A 97 7.56 9.42 14.53
C VAL A 97 6.55 9.18 13.43
N ASN A 98 6.31 10.17 12.58
CA ASN A 98 5.45 10.04 11.42
C ASN A 98 5.95 10.95 10.28
N TYR A 99 5.32 10.90 9.11
CA TYR A 99 5.64 11.71 7.95
C TYR A 99 4.42 12.49 7.49
N ASP A 100 4.64 13.74 7.08
CA ASP A 100 3.61 14.59 6.51
C ASP A 100 3.41 14.31 5.00
N PRO A 101 2.40 14.91 4.35
CA PRO A 101 2.15 14.72 2.92
C PRO A 101 3.33 15.09 2.01
N ASP A 102 4.23 15.94 2.48
CA ASP A 102 5.44 16.36 1.76
C ASP A 102 6.64 15.45 2.06
N ASN A 103 6.41 14.29 2.69
CA ASN A 103 7.44 13.31 3.07
C ASN A 103 8.43 13.82 4.13
N LYS A 104 8.06 14.84 4.87
CA LYS A 104 8.89 15.36 5.95
C LYS A 104 8.56 14.64 7.26
N MET A 105 9.58 14.05 7.86
CA MET A 105 9.45 13.39 9.16
C MET A 105 9.12 14.42 10.26
N TYR A 106 8.16 14.06 11.11
CA TYR A 106 7.86 14.79 12.34
C TYR A 106 7.71 13.84 13.53
N PRO A 107 8.00 14.31 14.76
CA PRO A 107 7.75 13.54 15.98
C PRO A 107 6.25 13.29 16.18
N ASP A 108 5.85 12.05 16.58
CA ASP A 108 4.45 11.69 16.86
C ASP A 108 4.26 11.39 18.36
N LEU A 109 4.46 10.16 18.84
CA LEU A 109 4.48 9.89 20.29
C LEU A 109 5.74 10.47 20.96
N ALA A 110 6.83 10.58 20.22
CA ALA A 110 7.97 11.35 20.67
C ALA A 110 7.68 12.85 20.58
N GLU A 111 8.12 13.65 21.56
CA GLU A 111 8.20 15.09 21.48
C GLU A 111 9.45 15.54 20.70
N SER A 112 10.51 14.74 20.81
CA SER A 112 11.78 14.94 20.08
C SER A 112 12.50 13.63 19.82
N VAL A 113 13.29 13.63 18.76
CA VAL A 113 14.18 12.54 18.39
C VAL A 113 15.58 13.07 18.21
N ASP A 114 16.56 12.49 18.90
CA ASP A 114 17.97 12.75 18.72
C ASP A 114 18.65 11.51 18.13
N VAL A 115 19.29 11.69 16.98
CA VAL A 115 20.00 10.63 16.25
C VAL A 115 21.49 10.94 16.29
N GLN A 116 22.29 10.03 16.82
CA GLN A 116 23.74 10.20 16.76
C GLN A 116 24.22 10.19 15.31
N PRO A 117 25.25 10.99 14.97
CA PRO A 117 25.72 11.15 13.59
C PRO A 117 26.19 9.85 12.91
N ASP A 118 26.54 8.84 13.70
CA ASP A 118 26.92 7.50 13.22
C ASP A 118 25.72 6.55 13.01
N GLY A 119 24.49 6.99 13.32
CA GLY A 119 23.30 6.17 13.18
C GLY A 119 23.19 4.99 14.14
N MET A 120 24.08 4.91 15.14
CA MET A 120 24.14 3.78 16.08
C MET A 120 23.28 3.97 17.33
N LYS A 121 22.75 5.17 17.56
CA LYS A 121 21.93 5.46 18.72
C LYS A 121 20.85 6.47 18.40
N TYR A 122 19.63 6.15 18.83
CA TYR A 122 18.44 7.02 18.74
C TYR A 122 17.90 7.26 20.15
N THR A 123 17.61 8.52 20.48
CA THR A 123 16.99 8.88 21.76
C THR A 123 15.65 9.55 21.47
N PHE A 124 14.56 8.98 21.97
CA PHE A 124 13.20 9.50 21.87
C PHE A 124 12.77 10.03 23.23
N ASN A 125 12.37 11.30 23.29
CA ASN A 125 11.70 11.86 24.45
C ASN A 125 10.20 11.83 24.17
N LEU A 126 9.42 11.14 24.99
CA LEU A 126 7.99 10.93 24.76
C LEU A 126 7.16 12.10 25.30
N HIS A 127 6.04 12.39 24.65
CA HIS A 127 5.02 13.27 25.21
C HIS A 127 4.48 12.69 26.52
N LYS A 128 4.33 13.54 27.55
CA LYS A 128 3.74 13.17 28.83
C LYS A 128 2.22 13.22 28.76
N GLY A 129 1.54 12.35 29.52
CA GLY A 129 0.09 12.34 29.63
C GLY A 129 -0.65 11.81 28.38
N VAL A 130 0.06 11.16 27.46
CA VAL A 130 -0.58 10.46 26.33
C VAL A 130 -1.36 9.26 26.87
N LYS A 131 -2.64 9.18 26.55
CA LYS A 131 -3.53 8.09 27.02
C LYS A 131 -3.75 7.05 25.93
N PHE A 132 -3.79 5.81 26.35
CA PHE A 132 -4.40 4.74 25.58
C PHE A 132 -5.93 4.83 25.62
N HIS A 133 -6.62 4.10 24.76
CA HIS A 133 -8.09 4.07 24.65
C HIS A 133 -8.79 3.61 25.94
N ASP A 134 -8.10 2.86 26.81
CA ASP A 134 -8.58 2.42 28.11
C ASP A 134 -8.35 3.45 29.23
N GLY A 135 -7.72 4.59 28.91
CA GLY A 135 -7.39 5.66 29.83
C GLY A 135 -6.06 5.50 30.57
N SER A 136 -5.35 4.38 30.42
CA SER A 136 -3.99 4.21 30.95
C SER A 136 -2.99 5.12 30.22
N GLU A 137 -1.94 5.54 30.90
CA GLU A 137 -0.91 6.44 30.34
C GLU A 137 0.17 5.63 29.61
N LEU A 138 0.58 6.12 28.42
CA LEU A 138 1.71 5.63 27.68
C LEU A 138 3.02 5.96 28.40
N THR A 139 3.90 4.99 28.49
CA THR A 139 5.25 5.15 29.02
C THR A 139 6.30 4.53 28.10
N SER A 140 7.58 4.82 28.41
CA SER A 140 8.72 4.20 27.73
C SER A 140 8.72 2.68 27.80
N ALA A 141 8.09 2.11 28.83
CA ALA A 141 7.95 0.66 28.98
C ALA A 141 7.08 0.03 27.88
N ASP A 142 6.06 0.74 27.39
CA ASP A 142 5.22 0.27 26.28
C ASP A 142 5.99 0.27 24.97
N VAL A 143 6.77 1.33 24.74
CA VAL A 143 7.64 1.43 23.55
C VAL A 143 8.69 0.32 23.55
N LYS A 144 9.38 0.13 24.71
CA LYS A 144 10.37 -0.94 24.84
C LYS A 144 9.74 -2.31 24.59
N TYR A 145 8.60 -2.58 25.20
CA TYR A 145 7.88 -3.82 25.00
C TYR A 145 7.56 -4.06 23.52
N THR A 146 7.03 -3.04 22.83
CA THR A 146 6.64 -3.13 21.42
C THR A 146 7.85 -3.40 20.53
N MET A 147 8.97 -2.68 20.73
CA MET A 147 10.18 -2.90 19.96
C MET A 147 10.81 -4.28 20.23
N ASP A 148 10.82 -4.71 21.51
CA ASP A 148 11.30 -6.04 21.88
C ASP A 148 10.42 -7.14 21.29
N TYR A 149 9.10 -6.92 21.23
CA TYR A 149 8.15 -7.82 20.60
C TYR A 149 8.40 -7.97 19.10
N TYR A 150 8.57 -6.86 18.37
CA TYR A 150 8.82 -6.91 16.92
C TYR A 150 10.14 -7.58 16.54
N ARG A 151 11.18 -7.43 17.35
CA ARG A 151 12.49 -8.04 17.06
C ARG A 151 12.61 -9.51 17.47
N ASP A 152 11.72 -10.05 18.29
CA ASP A 152 11.76 -11.46 18.71
C ASP A 152 11.20 -12.36 17.60
N GLU A 153 12.07 -13.19 17.02
CA GLU A 153 11.72 -14.14 15.95
C GLU A 153 10.56 -15.08 16.32
N LYS A 154 10.36 -15.35 17.61
CA LYS A 154 9.28 -16.22 18.08
C LYS A 154 7.89 -15.62 17.85
N ASN A 155 7.79 -14.32 17.77
CA ASN A 155 6.51 -13.62 17.56
C ASN A 155 6.13 -13.60 16.09
N ALA A 156 7.06 -13.95 15.17
CA ALA A 156 6.84 -14.00 13.72
C ALA A 156 6.19 -12.71 13.16
N ALA A 157 6.58 -11.54 13.73
CA ALA A 157 6.02 -10.26 13.33
C ALA A 157 6.32 -9.99 11.84
N THR A 158 5.32 -9.50 11.10
CA THR A 158 5.45 -9.21 9.65
C THR A 158 6.56 -8.23 9.34
N ILE A 159 6.89 -7.35 10.29
CA ILE A 159 7.95 -6.31 10.17
C ILE A 159 9.25 -6.69 10.92
N GLN A 160 9.38 -7.93 11.38
CA GLN A 160 10.50 -8.40 12.20
C GLN A 160 11.86 -8.13 11.56
N SER A 161 12.02 -8.37 10.26
CA SER A 161 13.29 -8.15 9.54
C SER A 161 13.83 -6.73 9.70
N SER A 162 12.95 -5.73 9.77
CA SER A 162 13.31 -4.32 9.92
C SER A 162 13.76 -3.95 11.35
N TYR A 163 13.54 -4.84 12.33
CA TYR A 163 13.96 -4.65 13.73
C TYR A 163 15.22 -5.44 14.12
N THR A 164 15.73 -6.28 13.24
CA THR A 164 16.92 -7.12 13.50
C THR A 164 18.18 -6.30 13.77
N GLY A 165 18.28 -5.05 13.27
CA GLY A 165 19.39 -4.15 13.49
C GLY A 165 19.49 -3.61 14.92
N ILE A 166 18.46 -3.71 15.75
CA ILE A 166 18.46 -3.22 17.14
C ILE A 166 19.26 -4.15 18.04
N ASP A 167 20.18 -3.59 18.84
CA ASP A 167 20.91 -4.28 19.89
C ASP A 167 20.13 -4.24 21.21
N THR A 168 19.89 -3.04 21.74
CA THR A 168 19.17 -2.85 23.01
C THR A 168 18.17 -1.71 22.91
N VAL A 169 17.08 -1.84 23.68
CA VAL A 169 16.14 -0.76 23.95
C VAL A 169 16.17 -0.48 25.45
N GLU A 170 16.60 0.72 25.84
CA GLU A 170 16.71 1.14 27.23
C GLU A 170 15.65 2.20 27.55
N THR A 171 15.17 2.19 28.80
CA THR A 171 14.18 3.13 29.33
C THR A 171 14.70 3.72 30.63
N PRO A 172 15.58 4.73 30.56
CA PRO A 172 16.18 5.30 31.77
C PRO A 172 15.18 5.99 32.69
N ASP A 173 14.04 6.40 32.16
CA ASP A 173 12.88 6.93 32.87
C ASP A 173 11.59 6.66 32.10
N ASP A 174 10.42 7.06 32.65
CA ASP A 174 9.11 6.77 32.08
C ASP A 174 8.84 7.41 30.71
N TYR A 175 9.65 8.39 30.30
CA TYR A 175 9.43 9.17 29.05
C TYR A 175 10.64 9.24 28.15
N THR A 176 11.70 8.52 28.44
CA THR A 176 12.89 8.45 27.60
C THR A 176 13.12 7.03 27.11
N VAL A 177 13.24 6.86 25.78
CA VAL A 177 13.59 5.60 25.12
C VAL A 177 14.90 5.77 24.39
N VAL A 178 15.86 4.89 24.64
CA VAL A 178 17.14 4.86 23.96
C VAL A 178 17.27 3.56 23.19
N VAL A 179 17.38 3.67 21.87
CA VAL A 179 17.56 2.52 20.97
C VAL A 179 19.02 2.49 20.53
N ASN A 180 19.74 1.45 20.91
CA ASN A 180 21.11 1.21 20.46
C ASN A 180 21.07 0.19 19.30
N MET A 181 21.78 0.50 18.23
CA MET A 181 21.83 -0.35 17.05
C MET A 181 23.10 -1.21 17.06
N LYS A 182 23.01 -2.44 16.59
CA LYS A 182 24.18 -3.29 16.28
C LYS A 182 24.64 -3.15 14.82
N THR A 183 23.75 -2.69 13.96
CA THR A 183 24.02 -2.40 12.55
C THR A 183 23.28 -1.13 12.15
N ILE A 184 23.94 -0.25 11.40
CA ILE A 184 23.30 0.95 10.87
C ILE A 184 22.24 0.55 9.84
N ASN A 185 21.06 1.14 9.98
CA ASN A 185 20.03 1.10 8.97
C ASN A 185 19.34 2.47 8.91
N ALA A 186 19.66 3.23 7.88
CA ALA A 186 19.15 4.58 7.69
C ALA A 186 17.62 4.62 7.48
N ALA A 187 17.00 3.51 7.08
CA ALA A 187 15.55 3.39 6.95
C ALA A 187 14.82 3.12 8.27
N SER A 188 15.52 3.00 9.41
CA SER A 188 14.92 2.67 10.71
C SER A 188 13.81 3.64 11.12
N LEU A 189 14.01 4.96 10.95
CA LEU A 189 12.98 5.94 11.31
C LEU A 189 11.70 5.81 10.47
N VAL A 190 11.83 5.47 9.19
CA VAL A 190 10.65 5.22 8.32
C VAL A 190 9.90 3.98 8.78
N THR A 191 10.60 2.91 9.11
CA THR A 191 9.99 1.71 9.68
C THR A 191 9.26 2.04 10.98
N TRP A 192 9.90 2.80 11.88
CA TRP A 192 9.29 3.15 13.16
C TRP A 192 8.14 4.15 13.05
N ALA A 193 8.03 4.88 11.93
CA ALA A 193 6.89 5.73 11.61
C ALA A 193 5.62 4.94 11.23
N THR A 194 5.79 3.71 10.77
CA THR A 194 4.68 2.83 10.37
C THR A 194 4.45 1.66 11.34
N SER A 195 5.13 1.69 12.48
CA SER A 195 5.05 0.64 13.51
C SER A 195 4.21 1.10 14.69
N PRO A 196 3.01 0.55 14.88
CA PRO A 196 2.11 0.92 15.97
C PRO A 196 2.71 0.58 17.34
N ILE A 197 2.63 1.51 18.29
CA ILE A 197 2.97 1.24 19.68
C ILE A 197 1.75 0.70 20.39
N VAL A 198 1.90 -0.47 21.00
CA VAL A 198 0.80 -1.19 21.67
C VAL A 198 0.77 -0.94 23.18
N ASN A 199 -0.42 -1.05 23.78
CA ASN A 199 -0.55 -1.10 25.22
C ASN A 199 0.03 -2.43 25.74
N SER A 200 1.22 -2.35 26.36
CA SER A 200 1.97 -3.54 26.77
C SER A 200 1.26 -4.39 27.82
N ASN A 201 0.50 -3.76 28.72
CA ASN A 201 -0.24 -4.46 29.78
C ASN A 201 -1.42 -5.23 29.17
N HIS A 202 -2.19 -4.59 28.30
CA HIS A 202 -3.31 -5.24 27.62
C HIS A 202 -2.80 -6.40 26.75
N HIS A 203 -1.80 -6.15 25.89
CA HIS A 203 -1.26 -7.17 24.98
C HIS A 203 -0.71 -8.39 25.72
N LYS A 204 0.03 -8.19 26.84
CA LYS A 204 0.50 -9.30 27.71
C LYS A 204 -0.63 -10.09 28.35
N GLN A 205 -1.74 -9.41 28.65
CA GLN A 205 -2.89 -10.05 29.30
C GLN A 205 -3.67 -10.92 28.33
N VAL A 206 -3.92 -10.44 27.10
CA VAL A 206 -4.83 -11.10 26.17
C VAL A 206 -4.09 -11.92 25.10
N GLY A 207 -2.85 -11.58 24.77
CA GLY A 207 -2.07 -12.19 23.68
C GLY A 207 -2.50 -11.75 22.29
N ASP A 208 -1.75 -12.18 21.25
CA ASP A 208 -1.89 -11.72 19.88
C ASP A 208 -3.31 -11.91 19.31
N ALA A 209 -3.86 -13.10 19.48
CA ALA A 209 -5.15 -13.46 18.87
C ALA A 209 -6.33 -12.62 19.39
N GLU A 210 -6.38 -12.34 20.68
CA GLU A 210 -7.43 -11.50 21.27
C GLU A 210 -7.14 -10.03 21.04
N TYR A 211 -5.85 -9.59 21.10
CA TYR A 211 -5.48 -8.22 20.78
C TYR A 211 -5.86 -7.85 19.33
N SER A 212 -5.71 -8.78 18.39
CA SER A 212 -6.09 -8.59 16.98
C SER A 212 -7.58 -8.29 16.79
N THR A 213 -8.43 -8.64 17.75
CA THR A 213 -9.88 -8.37 17.73
C THR A 213 -10.34 -7.30 18.72
N SER A 214 -9.48 -6.93 19.67
CA SER A 214 -9.76 -5.93 20.70
C SER A 214 -8.55 -5.01 20.96
N PRO A 215 -8.05 -4.31 19.93
CA PRO A 215 -6.84 -3.49 20.05
C PRO A 215 -7.06 -2.29 20.97
N ILE A 216 -6.03 -1.98 21.75
CA ILE A 216 -5.97 -0.78 22.58
C ILE A 216 -4.71 0.01 22.18
N GLY A 217 -4.91 1.12 21.49
CA GLY A 217 -3.85 2.01 21.06
C GLY A 217 -4.01 3.43 21.63
N THR A 218 -3.18 4.34 21.15
CA THR A 218 -3.18 5.77 21.50
C THR A 218 -3.77 6.63 20.39
N GLY A 219 -4.16 6.02 19.25
CA GLY A 219 -4.56 6.71 18.04
C GLY A 219 -5.84 7.53 18.16
N PRO A 220 -6.14 8.35 17.15
CA PRO A 220 -7.29 9.26 17.16
C PRO A 220 -8.64 8.56 17.17
N PHE A 221 -8.71 7.30 16.81
CA PHE A 221 -9.92 6.48 16.83
C PHE A 221 -9.71 5.23 17.63
N LYS A 222 -10.78 4.66 18.19
CA LYS A 222 -10.81 3.37 18.87
C LYS A 222 -11.86 2.45 18.25
N LEU A 223 -11.63 1.14 18.35
CA LEU A 223 -12.56 0.15 17.80
C LEU A 223 -13.93 0.26 18.50
N LYS A 224 -14.98 0.43 17.70
CA LYS A 224 -16.37 0.40 18.16
C LYS A 224 -17.03 -0.93 17.80
N GLU A 225 -16.94 -1.36 16.55
CA GLU A 225 -17.53 -2.60 16.06
C GLU A 225 -16.73 -3.14 14.87
N TRP A 226 -16.54 -4.45 14.84
CA TRP A 226 -15.98 -5.15 13.70
C TRP A 226 -16.85 -6.37 13.37
N LYS A 227 -17.35 -6.39 12.15
CA LYS A 227 -18.07 -7.53 11.57
C LYS A 227 -17.26 -8.04 10.39
N ALA A 228 -16.72 -9.22 10.56
CA ALA A 228 -15.93 -9.88 9.52
C ALA A 228 -16.70 -9.93 8.21
N SER A 229 -16.02 -9.64 7.09
CA SER A 229 -16.55 -9.57 5.73
C SER A 229 -17.65 -8.53 5.49
N GLU A 230 -17.99 -7.71 6.47
CA GLU A 230 -18.97 -6.63 6.32
C GLU A 230 -18.31 -5.25 6.50
N PHE A 231 -17.89 -4.92 7.73
CA PHE A 231 -17.30 -3.61 8.03
C PHE A 231 -16.47 -3.60 9.31
N THR A 232 -15.61 -2.59 9.41
CA THR A 232 -14.96 -2.15 10.65
C THR A 232 -15.36 -0.71 10.93
N GLU A 233 -15.92 -0.44 12.11
CA GLU A 233 -16.31 0.88 12.56
C GLU A 233 -15.49 1.31 13.76
N LEU A 234 -14.87 2.48 13.65
CA LEU A 234 -14.11 3.13 14.72
C LEU A 234 -14.85 4.35 15.20
N GLU A 235 -14.75 4.67 16.49
CA GLU A 235 -15.27 5.91 17.09
C GLU A 235 -14.13 6.87 17.46
N ALA A 236 -14.36 8.16 17.35
CA ALA A 236 -13.39 9.19 17.68
C ALA A 236 -13.00 9.13 19.16
N PHE A 237 -11.69 9.13 19.43
CA PHE A 237 -11.14 9.16 20.77
C PHE A 237 -11.09 10.59 21.29
N ALA A 238 -11.94 10.92 22.26
CA ALA A 238 -12.10 12.29 22.77
C ALA A 238 -10.84 12.81 23.48
N ASP A 239 -10.11 11.91 24.17
CA ASP A 239 -8.92 12.23 24.97
C ASP A 239 -7.61 12.10 24.17
N HIS A 240 -7.68 12.03 22.82
CA HIS A 240 -6.48 11.95 21.99
C HIS A 240 -5.59 13.18 22.21
N PHE A 241 -4.29 12.97 22.42
CA PHE A 241 -3.33 14.00 22.85
C PHE A 241 -3.14 15.17 21.86
N ARG A 242 -3.48 14.98 20.58
CA ARG A 242 -3.49 16.03 19.56
C ARG A 242 -4.88 16.63 19.33
N GLY A 243 -5.85 16.31 20.19
CA GLY A 243 -7.24 16.71 20.06
C GLY A 243 -8.12 15.65 19.41
N ARG A 244 -9.42 15.75 19.67
CA ARG A 244 -10.42 14.84 19.13
C ARG A 244 -10.55 14.99 17.62
N PRO A 245 -10.67 13.89 16.83
CA PRO A 245 -11.03 13.93 15.42
C PRO A 245 -12.32 14.74 15.17
N LYS A 246 -12.41 15.35 14.00
CA LYS A 246 -13.58 16.17 13.61
C LYS A 246 -14.79 15.32 13.24
N VAL A 247 -14.60 14.09 12.74
CA VAL A 247 -15.67 13.11 12.52
C VAL A 247 -15.91 12.29 13.79
N ASP A 248 -17.14 11.80 13.98
CA ASP A 248 -17.48 10.95 15.12
C ASP A 248 -17.10 9.48 14.88
N PHE A 249 -17.27 9.03 13.65
CA PHE A 249 -17.00 7.64 13.26
C PHE A 249 -16.24 7.56 11.94
N LEU A 250 -15.34 6.58 11.87
CA LEU A 250 -14.74 6.10 10.64
C LEU A 250 -15.25 4.68 10.39
N ARG A 251 -15.91 4.46 9.26
CA ARG A 251 -16.44 3.15 8.88
C ARG A 251 -15.82 2.69 7.58
N MET A 252 -15.15 1.54 7.61
CA MET A 252 -14.62 0.89 6.42
C MET A 252 -15.49 -0.30 6.08
N GLU A 253 -16.18 -0.25 4.94
CA GLU A 253 -17.05 -1.32 4.43
C GLU A 253 -16.33 -2.19 3.41
N VAL A 254 -16.57 -3.50 3.47
CA VAL A 254 -15.96 -4.46 2.55
C VAL A 254 -16.83 -4.61 1.32
N VAL A 255 -16.38 -4.06 0.20
CA VAL A 255 -17.08 -4.10 -1.10
C VAL A 255 -16.07 -4.50 -2.18
N PRO A 256 -15.91 -5.81 -2.46
CA PRO A 256 -14.87 -6.31 -3.35
C PRO A 256 -15.00 -5.83 -4.81
N GLU A 257 -16.20 -5.71 -5.32
CA GLU A 257 -16.47 -5.41 -6.72
C GLU A 257 -16.35 -3.91 -7.02
N ASP A 258 -15.48 -3.53 -7.96
CA ASP A 258 -15.23 -2.14 -8.37
C ASP A 258 -16.51 -1.41 -8.79
N ALA A 259 -17.37 -2.06 -9.56
CA ALA A 259 -18.61 -1.47 -10.04
C ALA A 259 -19.60 -1.16 -8.90
N VAL A 260 -19.58 -1.95 -7.81
CA VAL A 260 -20.42 -1.71 -6.64
C VAL A 260 -19.86 -0.56 -5.81
N ARG A 261 -18.53 -0.48 -5.64
CA ARG A 261 -17.89 0.67 -4.99
C ARG A 261 -18.16 1.97 -5.74
N LYS A 262 -18.05 1.94 -7.08
CA LYS A 262 -18.39 3.12 -7.91
C LYS A 262 -19.84 3.54 -7.74
N ALA A 263 -20.79 2.59 -7.75
CA ALA A 263 -22.21 2.89 -7.56
C ALA A 263 -22.51 3.49 -6.18
N ALA A 264 -21.87 2.99 -5.11
CA ALA A 264 -22.03 3.54 -3.77
C ALA A 264 -21.52 4.99 -3.64
N LEU A 265 -20.44 5.33 -4.35
CA LEU A 265 -19.97 6.71 -4.45
C LEU A 265 -20.98 7.57 -5.23
N ASP A 266 -21.47 7.12 -6.37
CA ASP A 266 -22.44 7.87 -7.20
C ASP A 266 -23.76 8.15 -6.47
N THR A 267 -24.21 7.23 -5.62
CA THR A 267 -25.45 7.40 -4.83
C THR A 267 -25.24 8.20 -3.54
N GLY A 268 -23.98 8.44 -3.15
CA GLY A 268 -23.63 9.12 -1.90
C GLY A 268 -23.71 8.22 -0.67
N ASP A 269 -23.78 6.90 -0.84
CA ASP A 269 -23.75 5.93 0.26
C ASP A 269 -22.35 5.79 0.87
N ALA A 270 -21.32 6.22 0.14
CA ALA A 270 -19.94 6.27 0.60
C ALA A 270 -19.27 7.62 0.31
N ASP A 271 -18.23 7.94 1.08
CA ASP A 271 -17.46 9.18 0.97
C ASP A 271 -16.18 9.00 0.13
N SER A 272 -15.61 7.80 0.15
CA SER A 272 -14.36 7.50 -0.55
C SER A 272 -14.22 6.00 -0.80
N SER A 273 -13.33 5.65 -1.73
CA SER A 273 -12.79 4.29 -1.86
C SER A 273 -11.34 4.30 -1.43
N ALA A 274 -11.03 3.58 -0.34
CA ALA A 274 -9.66 3.47 0.18
C ALA A 274 -8.72 2.70 -0.76
N TRP A 275 -9.28 1.93 -1.69
CA TRP A 275 -8.55 1.29 -2.79
C TRP A 275 -8.96 1.89 -4.12
N PRO A 276 -8.03 2.14 -5.05
CA PRO A 276 -8.35 2.68 -6.36
C PRO A 276 -9.45 1.88 -7.07
N LEU A 277 -10.36 2.59 -7.72
CA LEU A 277 -11.31 2.03 -8.66
C LEU A 277 -10.61 1.74 -10.00
N LEU A 278 -11.34 1.17 -10.95
CA LEU A 278 -10.88 1.14 -12.34
C LEU A 278 -10.52 2.55 -12.80
N VAL A 279 -9.43 2.69 -13.55
CA VAL A 279 -8.92 3.99 -13.99
C VAL A 279 -9.99 4.83 -14.68
N GLN A 280 -10.78 4.22 -15.56
CA GLN A 280 -11.89 4.88 -16.26
C GLN A 280 -12.96 5.46 -15.31
N ASP A 281 -13.25 4.76 -14.22
CA ASP A 281 -14.23 5.19 -13.20
C ASP A 281 -13.67 6.33 -12.35
N SER A 282 -12.40 6.24 -11.97
CA SER A 282 -11.70 7.33 -11.28
C SER A 282 -11.61 8.60 -12.13
N LEU A 283 -11.32 8.47 -13.44
CA LEU A 283 -11.33 9.59 -14.38
C LEU A 283 -12.73 10.18 -14.61
N ALA A 284 -13.78 9.37 -14.48
CA ALA A 284 -15.16 9.85 -14.53
C ALA A 284 -15.49 10.68 -13.27
N LEU A 285 -15.10 10.19 -12.08
CA LEU A 285 -15.28 10.92 -10.82
C LEU A 285 -14.46 12.21 -10.77
N GLU A 286 -13.27 12.25 -11.36
CA GLU A 286 -12.46 13.47 -11.44
C GLU A 286 -13.16 14.62 -12.21
N LYS A 287 -14.06 14.28 -13.12
CA LYS A 287 -14.87 15.24 -13.87
C LYS A 287 -16.19 15.60 -13.20
N ASP A 288 -16.57 14.86 -12.15
CA ASP A 288 -17.79 15.09 -11.41
C ASP A 288 -17.54 16.17 -10.33
N PRO A 289 -18.28 17.29 -10.32
CA PRO A 289 -18.10 18.37 -9.34
C PRO A 289 -18.40 17.95 -7.89
N ASN A 290 -19.03 16.80 -7.69
CA ASN A 290 -19.31 16.26 -6.35
C ASN A 290 -18.12 15.52 -5.74
N PHE A 291 -17.02 15.35 -6.47
CA PHE A 291 -15.84 14.64 -6.02
C PHE A 291 -14.57 15.47 -6.19
N LYS A 292 -13.61 15.25 -5.28
CA LYS A 292 -12.21 15.61 -5.43
C LYS A 292 -11.40 14.32 -5.55
N VAL A 293 -10.71 14.13 -6.67
CA VAL A 293 -9.86 12.95 -6.88
C VAL A 293 -8.41 13.33 -6.64
N TYR A 294 -7.78 12.65 -5.70
CA TYR A 294 -6.36 12.81 -5.43
C TYR A 294 -5.57 11.81 -6.27
N ARG A 295 -4.58 12.32 -6.99
CA ARG A 295 -3.62 11.51 -7.74
C ARG A 295 -2.30 11.51 -7.00
N TYR A 296 -1.70 10.35 -6.85
CA TYR A 296 -0.35 10.21 -6.32
C TYR A 296 0.32 8.96 -6.88
N PRO A 297 1.65 8.99 -7.06
CA PRO A 297 2.37 7.85 -7.57
C PRO A 297 2.35 6.71 -6.54
N SER A 298 2.12 5.50 -7.03
CA SER A 298 2.35 4.29 -6.25
C SER A 298 3.84 4.17 -5.90
N ALA A 299 4.15 3.67 -4.73
CA ALA A 299 5.52 3.32 -4.34
C ALA A 299 6.10 2.14 -5.14
N GLY A 300 5.27 1.49 -5.96
CA GLY A 300 5.64 0.31 -6.73
C GLY A 300 5.93 0.61 -8.20
N ILE A 301 7.00 0.02 -8.71
CA ILE A 301 7.31 0.02 -10.13
C ILE A 301 6.74 -1.23 -10.80
N LYS A 302 5.97 -1.05 -11.87
CA LYS A 302 5.56 -2.14 -12.76
C LYS A 302 6.64 -2.41 -13.79
N HIS A 303 7.02 -3.67 -13.95
CA HIS A 303 8.15 -4.05 -14.79
C HIS A 303 7.99 -5.48 -15.30
N PHE A 304 8.83 -5.84 -16.28
CA PHE A 304 9.04 -7.22 -16.66
C PHE A 304 10.36 -7.69 -16.05
N PRO A 305 10.34 -8.55 -15.01
CA PRO A 305 11.53 -9.29 -14.62
C PRO A 305 11.91 -10.24 -15.77
N ILE A 306 13.16 -10.15 -16.21
CA ILE A 306 13.75 -10.98 -17.27
C ILE A 306 14.92 -11.74 -16.68
N ASN A 307 14.99 -13.04 -16.90
CA ASN A 307 16.07 -13.86 -16.37
C ASN A 307 17.39 -13.57 -17.11
N ASN A 308 18.29 -12.82 -16.48
CA ASN A 308 19.56 -12.37 -17.07
C ASN A 308 20.54 -13.52 -17.36
N GLU A 309 20.30 -14.74 -16.85
CA GLU A 309 21.12 -15.92 -17.14
C GLU A 309 20.75 -16.58 -18.49
N ARG A 310 19.61 -16.23 -19.09
CA ARG A 310 19.21 -16.78 -20.40
C ARG A 310 20.08 -16.18 -21.51
N ALA A 311 20.51 -17.02 -22.44
CA ALA A 311 21.46 -16.66 -23.51
C ALA A 311 21.05 -15.39 -24.29
N TYR A 312 19.74 -15.18 -24.51
CA TYR A 312 19.22 -14.01 -25.21
C TYR A 312 19.07 -12.79 -24.31
N PHE A 313 19.11 -12.93 -22.97
CA PHE A 313 19.05 -11.82 -22.01
C PHE A 313 20.38 -11.55 -21.30
N ALA A 314 21.39 -12.43 -21.45
CA ALA A 314 22.69 -12.27 -20.79
C ALA A 314 23.47 -11.06 -21.30
N ASP A 315 23.37 -10.74 -22.58
CA ASP A 315 23.98 -9.54 -23.17
C ASP A 315 23.11 -8.31 -22.90
N LYS A 316 23.66 -7.31 -22.20
CA LYS A 316 22.92 -6.08 -21.89
C LYS A 316 22.41 -5.35 -23.13
N ARG A 317 23.07 -5.47 -24.30
CA ARG A 317 22.60 -4.87 -25.56
C ARG A 317 21.24 -5.44 -25.97
N CYS A 318 21.01 -6.73 -25.72
CA CYS A 318 19.71 -7.35 -25.96
C CYS A 318 18.64 -6.76 -25.01
N ARG A 319 18.95 -6.61 -23.71
CA ARG A 319 18.03 -6.03 -22.73
C ARG A 319 17.72 -4.55 -23.04
N GLN A 320 18.75 -3.79 -23.43
CA GLN A 320 18.58 -2.41 -23.90
C GLN A 320 17.74 -2.34 -25.18
N ALA A 321 17.92 -3.28 -26.11
CA ALA A 321 17.11 -3.38 -27.33
C ALA A 321 15.61 -3.58 -27.00
N LEU A 322 15.29 -4.45 -26.04
CA LEU A 322 13.89 -4.62 -25.59
C LEU A 322 13.33 -3.32 -24.98
N MET A 323 14.13 -2.55 -24.24
CA MET A 323 13.68 -1.26 -23.71
C MET A 323 13.37 -0.25 -24.83
N TYR A 324 14.20 -0.19 -25.90
CA TYR A 324 13.90 0.66 -27.05
C TYR A 324 12.74 0.15 -27.91
N ALA A 325 12.49 -1.17 -27.90
CA ALA A 325 11.35 -1.76 -28.62
C ALA A 325 10.02 -1.61 -27.88
N LEU A 326 10.05 -1.29 -26.58
CA LEU A 326 8.85 -1.21 -25.73
C LEU A 326 8.29 0.22 -25.72
N ASP A 327 7.19 0.46 -26.44
CA ASP A 327 6.47 1.74 -26.42
C ASP A 327 5.66 1.87 -25.10
N ARG A 328 6.37 2.31 -24.06
CA ARG A 328 5.82 2.41 -22.70
C ARG A 328 4.74 3.48 -22.60
N GLN A 329 4.91 4.60 -23.31
CA GLN A 329 3.91 5.65 -23.32
C GLN A 329 2.60 5.16 -23.94
N ARG A 330 2.67 4.46 -25.08
CA ARG A 330 1.49 3.85 -25.71
C ARG A 330 0.80 2.86 -24.79
N ILE A 331 1.55 2.03 -24.06
CA ILE A 331 0.97 1.09 -23.09
C ILE A 331 0.19 1.86 -22.02
N ILE A 332 0.75 2.97 -21.49
CA ILE A 332 0.10 3.83 -20.52
C ILE A 332 -1.16 4.48 -21.10
N ASP A 333 -1.07 5.04 -22.29
CA ASP A 333 -2.19 5.74 -22.94
C ASP A 333 -3.35 4.77 -23.25
N ASP A 334 -3.04 3.60 -23.81
CA ASP A 334 -4.04 2.62 -24.24
C ASP A 334 -4.71 1.88 -23.05
N LEU A 335 -3.95 1.58 -21.98
CA LEU A 335 -4.45 0.75 -20.88
C LEU A 335 -4.77 1.54 -19.60
N TRP A 336 -4.14 2.69 -19.38
CA TRP A 336 -4.35 3.54 -18.19
C TRP A 336 -4.92 4.93 -18.52
N ASN A 337 -5.26 5.20 -19.80
CA ASN A 337 -5.73 6.53 -20.22
C ASN A 337 -4.82 7.66 -19.72
N GLY A 338 -3.51 7.44 -19.68
CA GLY A 338 -2.51 8.38 -19.18
C GLY A 338 -2.40 8.47 -17.65
N ALA A 339 -3.10 7.60 -16.90
CA ALA A 339 -3.06 7.60 -15.43
C ALA A 339 -1.92 6.72 -14.88
N ALA A 340 -0.73 6.88 -15.40
CA ALA A 340 0.52 6.33 -14.91
C ALA A 340 1.68 7.19 -15.41
N GLU A 341 2.85 7.02 -14.85
CA GLU A 341 4.07 7.73 -15.26
C GLU A 341 5.10 6.73 -15.77
N VAL A 342 5.74 7.03 -16.91
CA VAL A 342 6.81 6.19 -17.46
C VAL A 342 7.94 6.09 -16.46
N ALA A 343 8.32 4.87 -16.09
CA ALA A 343 9.47 4.66 -15.22
C ALA A 343 10.79 4.84 -15.97
N HIS A 344 11.72 5.59 -15.39
CA HIS A 344 13.09 5.72 -15.88
C HIS A 344 14.10 5.08 -14.94
N SER A 345 13.66 4.67 -13.76
CA SER A 345 14.45 4.09 -12.69
C SER A 345 13.57 3.16 -11.86
N ASN A 346 14.19 2.45 -10.93
CA ASN A 346 13.50 1.74 -9.85
C ASN A 346 13.00 2.67 -8.74
N ILE A 347 13.49 3.92 -8.66
CA ILE A 347 13.11 4.93 -7.67
C ILE A 347 12.16 5.94 -8.35
N PRO A 348 10.98 6.23 -7.77
CA PRO A 348 10.03 7.16 -8.38
C PRO A 348 10.47 8.62 -8.28
N PRO A 349 9.99 9.50 -9.20
CA PRO A 349 10.37 10.92 -9.23
C PRO A 349 10.01 11.70 -7.96
N THR A 350 9.09 11.21 -7.14
CA THR A 350 8.70 11.83 -5.87
C THR A 350 9.70 11.57 -4.73
N SER A 351 10.66 10.65 -4.92
CA SER A 351 11.72 10.40 -3.94
C SER A 351 12.80 11.49 -3.98
N GLN A 352 13.27 11.91 -2.80
CA GLN A 352 14.46 12.78 -2.69
C GLN A 352 15.72 12.15 -3.29
N TYR A 353 15.74 10.83 -3.46
CA TYR A 353 16.86 10.09 -4.03
C TYR A 353 16.72 9.85 -5.54
N TYR A 354 15.65 10.32 -6.18
CA TYR A 354 15.48 10.16 -7.62
C TYR A 354 16.56 10.92 -8.41
N ASN A 355 17.17 10.29 -9.39
CA ASN A 355 18.12 10.89 -10.32
C ASN A 355 17.41 11.36 -11.58
N ALA A 356 17.26 12.66 -11.76
CA ALA A 356 16.58 13.24 -12.92
C ALA A 356 17.44 13.24 -14.20
N ASP A 357 18.76 13.03 -14.08
CA ASP A 357 19.73 13.06 -15.20
C ASP A 357 19.98 11.67 -15.82
N LEU A 358 19.10 10.70 -15.55
CA LEU A 358 19.24 9.34 -16.07
C LEU A 358 19.08 9.27 -17.57
N LYS A 359 19.81 8.33 -18.19
CA LYS A 359 19.56 7.91 -19.56
C LYS A 359 18.12 7.40 -19.69
N GLN A 360 17.35 8.02 -20.58
CA GLN A 360 16.00 7.61 -20.90
C GLN A 360 15.99 6.69 -22.13
N TYR A 361 15.09 5.73 -22.14
CA TYR A 361 14.83 4.86 -23.27
C TYR A 361 13.54 5.31 -23.95
N GLU A 362 13.68 6.17 -24.96
CA GLU A 362 12.57 6.52 -25.85
C GLU A 362 12.25 5.35 -26.79
N PHE A 363 10.99 5.19 -27.19
CA PHE A 363 10.61 4.17 -28.16
C PHE A 363 11.32 4.40 -29.49
N ASP A 364 12.20 3.47 -29.86
CA ASP A 364 13.01 3.51 -31.07
C ASP A 364 13.26 2.08 -31.59
N PRO A 365 12.32 1.51 -32.37
CA PRO A 365 12.45 0.14 -32.87
C PRO A 365 13.63 -0.04 -33.82
N GLU A 366 14.09 1.01 -34.52
CA GLU A 366 15.25 0.91 -35.40
C GLU A 366 16.55 0.79 -34.59
N LYS A 367 16.66 1.53 -33.50
CA LYS A 367 17.77 1.38 -32.56
C LYS A 367 17.76 0.02 -31.86
N ALA A 368 16.56 -0.50 -31.52
CA ALA A 368 16.41 -1.85 -30.99
C ALA A 368 16.97 -2.91 -31.97
N LYS A 369 16.60 -2.82 -33.26
CA LYS A 369 17.11 -3.70 -34.31
C LYS A 369 18.63 -3.62 -34.44
N ALA A 370 19.18 -2.39 -34.44
CA ALA A 370 20.63 -2.18 -34.53
C ALA A 370 21.39 -2.82 -33.36
N LEU A 371 20.91 -2.65 -32.13
CA LEU A 371 21.53 -3.29 -30.94
C LEU A 371 21.47 -4.82 -30.99
N LEU A 372 20.37 -5.40 -31.49
CA LEU A 372 20.24 -6.84 -31.69
C LEU A 372 21.23 -7.34 -32.76
N ASP A 373 21.38 -6.59 -33.87
CA ASP A 373 22.36 -6.91 -34.91
C ASP A 373 23.81 -6.86 -34.37
N GLU A 374 24.15 -5.79 -33.58
CA GLU A 374 25.45 -5.65 -32.91
C GLU A 374 25.72 -6.77 -31.90
N ALA A 375 24.66 -7.30 -31.26
CA ALA A 375 24.75 -8.43 -30.35
C ALA A 375 24.84 -9.78 -31.11
N GLY A 376 24.75 -9.76 -32.45
CA GLY A 376 24.88 -10.93 -33.31
C GLY A 376 23.58 -11.69 -33.56
N TRP A 377 22.43 -11.10 -33.24
CA TRP A 377 21.11 -11.69 -33.49
C TRP A 377 20.58 -11.21 -34.86
N THR A 378 20.72 -12.07 -35.88
CA THR A 378 20.31 -11.75 -37.27
C THR A 378 18.92 -12.28 -37.58
N VAL A 379 18.20 -11.62 -38.48
CA VAL A 379 16.84 -12.03 -38.85
C VAL A 379 16.87 -13.32 -39.66
N GLY A 380 16.18 -14.36 -39.16
CA GLY A 380 16.03 -15.64 -39.84
C GLY A 380 14.99 -15.62 -40.97
N ALA A 381 14.89 -16.76 -41.68
CA ALA A 381 13.99 -16.87 -42.84
C ALA A 381 12.50 -16.72 -42.48
N ASP A 382 12.13 -16.97 -41.24
CA ASP A 382 10.75 -16.80 -40.70
C ASP A 382 10.51 -15.44 -40.07
N GLY A 383 11.47 -14.52 -40.15
CA GLY A 383 11.39 -13.19 -39.60
C GLY A 383 11.78 -13.11 -38.11
N ILE A 384 12.06 -14.23 -37.46
CA ILE A 384 12.53 -14.27 -36.07
C ILE A 384 14.07 -14.23 -36.06
N ARG A 385 14.62 -13.44 -35.14
CA ARG A 385 16.07 -13.32 -34.98
C ARG A 385 16.66 -14.60 -34.41
N GLU A 386 17.87 -14.94 -34.92
CA GLU A 386 18.59 -16.13 -34.47
C GLU A 386 20.10 -15.84 -34.33
N LYS A 387 20.74 -16.57 -33.42
CA LYS A 387 22.19 -16.53 -33.20
C LYS A 387 22.66 -17.93 -32.84
N ASP A 388 23.71 -18.43 -33.50
CA ASP A 388 24.30 -19.74 -33.25
C ASP A 388 23.27 -20.90 -33.30
N GLY A 389 22.26 -20.79 -34.18
CA GLY A 389 21.17 -21.76 -34.32
C GLY A 389 20.08 -21.68 -33.24
N VAL A 390 20.15 -20.70 -32.33
CA VAL A 390 19.14 -20.46 -31.31
C VAL A 390 18.25 -19.29 -31.74
N LYS A 391 16.92 -19.49 -31.74
CA LYS A 391 15.96 -18.41 -32.00
C LYS A 391 15.81 -17.54 -30.78
N PHE A 392 15.58 -16.23 -30.99
CA PHE A 392 15.20 -15.31 -29.94
C PHE A 392 13.69 -15.47 -29.66
N SER A 393 13.38 -16.60 -29.03
CA SER A 393 12.02 -16.99 -28.65
C SER A 393 12.00 -17.28 -27.15
N PHE A 394 11.03 -16.70 -26.44
CA PHE A 394 10.92 -16.79 -24.99
C PHE A 394 9.47 -16.70 -24.53
N THR A 395 9.23 -17.10 -23.29
CA THR A 395 7.90 -17.09 -22.67
C THR A 395 7.78 -15.97 -21.65
N CYS A 396 6.70 -15.21 -21.74
CA CYS A 396 6.25 -14.27 -20.70
C CYS A 396 5.08 -14.87 -19.93
N THR A 397 5.24 -15.06 -18.61
CA THR A 397 4.18 -15.64 -17.78
C THR A 397 3.45 -14.53 -17.02
N ALA A 398 2.16 -14.36 -17.31
CA ALA A 398 1.28 -13.42 -16.61
C ALA A 398 0.53 -14.11 -15.46
N LYS A 399 0.10 -13.34 -14.47
CA LYS A 399 -0.75 -13.86 -13.38
C LYS A 399 -2.13 -14.25 -13.95
N ALA A 400 -2.55 -15.49 -13.69
CA ALA A 400 -3.84 -16.00 -14.12
C ALA A 400 -5.00 -15.13 -13.60
N GLY A 401 -5.91 -14.74 -14.51
CA GLY A 401 -7.06 -13.91 -14.22
C GLY A 401 -6.77 -12.40 -14.11
N ASP A 402 -5.52 -11.96 -14.26
CA ASP A 402 -5.15 -10.54 -14.26
C ASP A 402 -5.19 -9.97 -15.69
N GLN A 403 -6.33 -9.43 -16.06
CA GLN A 403 -6.55 -8.90 -17.41
C GLN A 403 -5.63 -7.73 -17.76
N ALA A 404 -5.28 -6.88 -16.78
CA ALA A 404 -4.39 -5.75 -17.01
C ALA A 404 -2.98 -6.21 -17.36
N ARG A 405 -2.40 -7.15 -16.61
CA ARG A 405 -1.09 -7.72 -16.92
C ARG A 405 -1.09 -8.47 -18.24
N LYS A 406 -2.18 -9.19 -18.55
CA LYS A 406 -2.32 -9.87 -19.84
C LYS A 406 -2.32 -8.89 -21.00
N ALA A 407 -3.08 -7.80 -20.92
CA ALA A 407 -3.12 -6.76 -21.95
C ALA A 407 -1.75 -6.09 -22.16
N ILE A 408 -0.98 -5.86 -21.09
CA ILE A 408 0.42 -5.38 -21.20
C ILE A 408 1.27 -6.40 -22.00
N ALA A 409 1.16 -7.69 -21.66
CA ALA A 409 1.92 -8.74 -22.35
C ALA A 409 1.57 -8.81 -23.84
N GLU A 410 0.29 -8.70 -24.20
CA GLU A 410 -0.18 -8.75 -25.58
C GLU A 410 0.35 -7.55 -26.40
N LEU A 411 0.35 -6.34 -25.83
CA LEU A 411 0.96 -5.17 -26.48
C LEU A 411 2.48 -5.33 -26.62
N ALA A 412 3.16 -5.77 -25.57
CA ALA A 412 4.61 -6.01 -25.62
C ALA A 412 4.96 -7.09 -26.65
N GLN A 413 4.18 -8.18 -26.74
CA GLN A 413 4.36 -9.25 -27.73
C GLN A 413 4.34 -8.70 -29.17
N GLN A 414 3.38 -7.81 -29.47
CA GLN A 414 3.30 -7.20 -30.78
C GLN A 414 4.52 -6.31 -31.06
N LEU A 415 4.92 -5.46 -30.10
CA LEU A 415 6.06 -4.57 -30.23
C LEU A 415 7.39 -5.35 -30.41
N PHE A 416 7.58 -6.43 -29.68
CA PHE A 416 8.76 -7.29 -29.81
C PHE A 416 8.78 -8.04 -31.14
N LYS A 417 7.63 -8.46 -31.64
CA LYS A 417 7.52 -9.07 -32.97
C LYS A 417 7.98 -8.12 -34.09
N ASP A 418 7.69 -6.82 -33.98
CA ASP A 418 8.06 -5.81 -34.97
C ASP A 418 9.59 -5.62 -35.08
N VAL A 419 10.35 -6.06 -34.07
CA VAL A 419 11.82 -6.08 -34.07
C VAL A 419 12.42 -7.48 -34.27
N GLY A 420 11.59 -8.48 -34.60
CA GLY A 420 12.00 -9.84 -34.94
C GLY A 420 12.16 -10.77 -33.74
N LEU A 421 11.47 -10.53 -32.62
CA LEU A 421 11.49 -11.40 -31.45
C LEU A 421 10.17 -12.20 -31.36
N ASP A 422 10.25 -13.42 -30.83
CA ASP A 422 9.09 -14.28 -30.65
C ASP A 422 8.79 -14.46 -29.15
N MET A 423 7.84 -13.71 -28.64
CA MET A 423 7.39 -13.82 -27.25
C MET A 423 6.08 -14.62 -27.18
N GLN A 424 6.08 -15.71 -26.41
CA GLN A 424 4.88 -16.50 -26.11
C GLN A 424 4.31 -16.09 -24.76
N ILE A 425 2.97 -16.01 -24.65
CA ILE A 425 2.29 -15.61 -23.40
C ILE A 425 1.69 -16.86 -22.76
N THR A 426 1.94 -17.04 -21.47
CA THR A 426 1.33 -18.06 -20.64
C THR A 426 0.73 -17.43 -19.39
N GLU A 427 -0.17 -18.16 -18.71
CA GLU A 427 -0.77 -17.72 -17.46
C GLU A 427 -0.56 -18.79 -16.38
N ALA A 428 -0.23 -18.34 -15.14
CA ALA A 428 -0.08 -19.23 -14.00
C ALA A 428 -0.54 -18.52 -12.69
N PRO A 429 -0.85 -19.27 -11.63
CA PRO A 429 -1.07 -18.71 -10.30
C PRO A 429 0.16 -17.94 -9.80
N VAL A 430 -0.06 -16.84 -9.07
CA VAL A 430 1.04 -15.97 -8.61
C VAL A 430 2.10 -16.71 -7.77
N ALA A 431 1.68 -17.66 -6.93
CA ALA A 431 2.60 -18.44 -6.10
C ALA A 431 3.57 -19.31 -6.95
N GLU A 432 3.06 -19.90 -8.04
CA GLU A 432 3.86 -20.68 -8.98
C GLU A 432 4.85 -19.79 -9.75
N ILE A 433 4.41 -18.59 -10.17
CA ILE A 433 5.28 -17.62 -10.85
C ILE A 433 6.43 -17.19 -9.92
N LEU A 434 6.11 -16.82 -8.66
CA LEU A 434 7.12 -16.39 -7.68
C LEU A 434 8.15 -17.49 -7.40
N GLU A 435 7.70 -18.72 -7.22
CA GLU A 435 8.58 -19.86 -6.99
C GLU A 435 9.47 -20.13 -8.23
N ALA A 436 8.87 -20.14 -9.43
CA ALA A 436 9.60 -20.32 -10.66
C ALA A 436 10.64 -19.19 -10.91
N MET A 437 10.28 -17.92 -10.60
CA MET A 437 11.23 -16.80 -10.71
C MET A 437 12.41 -16.97 -9.75
N ARG A 438 12.17 -17.34 -8.49
CA ARG A 438 13.26 -17.57 -7.52
C ARG A 438 14.21 -18.68 -7.95
N GLN A 439 13.69 -19.71 -8.60
CA GLN A 439 14.48 -20.85 -9.08
C GLN A 439 15.08 -20.65 -10.47
N GLY A 440 14.91 -19.47 -11.10
CA GLY A 440 15.39 -19.22 -12.46
C GLY A 440 14.61 -19.98 -13.54
N GLY A 441 13.44 -20.53 -13.22
CA GLY A 441 12.60 -21.28 -14.16
C GLY A 441 11.79 -20.41 -15.11
N THR A 442 11.56 -19.15 -14.77
CA THR A 442 10.82 -18.17 -15.59
C THR A 442 11.79 -17.41 -16.50
N GLU A 443 11.41 -17.18 -17.77
CA GLU A 443 12.22 -16.38 -18.70
C GLU A 443 11.88 -14.91 -18.60
N MET A 444 10.58 -14.58 -18.61
CA MET A 444 10.02 -13.25 -18.41
C MET A 444 8.67 -13.37 -17.67
N SER A 445 8.33 -12.36 -16.89
CA SER A 445 7.01 -12.21 -16.30
C SER A 445 6.60 -10.74 -16.29
N ILE A 446 5.38 -10.43 -15.81
CA ILE A 446 4.98 -9.06 -15.48
C ILE A 446 4.73 -9.00 -13.99
N PHE A 447 5.46 -8.12 -13.33
CA PHE A 447 5.42 -8.03 -11.88
C PHE A 447 5.46 -6.56 -11.39
N ASN A 448 5.29 -6.38 -10.08
CA ASN A 448 5.51 -5.11 -9.43
C ASN A 448 6.51 -5.33 -8.30
N TRP A 449 7.54 -4.50 -8.22
CA TRP A 449 8.27 -4.29 -6.98
C TRP A 449 7.60 -3.16 -6.21
N THR A 450 7.33 -3.40 -4.96
CA THR A 450 6.89 -2.36 -4.03
C THR A 450 7.90 -2.30 -2.90
N TYR A 451 8.53 -1.16 -2.74
CA TYR A 451 9.49 -0.96 -1.65
C TYR A 451 8.73 -0.66 -0.36
N ASN A 452 9.00 -1.41 0.70
CA ASN A 452 8.29 -1.27 1.97
C ASN A 452 8.39 0.13 2.59
N ASN A 453 9.54 0.80 2.38
CA ASN A 453 9.77 2.17 2.80
C ASN A 453 9.59 3.16 1.62
N GLY A 454 9.14 2.64 0.50
CA GLY A 454 8.67 3.35 -0.67
C GLY A 454 9.58 4.45 -1.16
N VAL A 455 8.97 5.59 -1.29
CA VAL A 455 9.56 6.81 -1.81
C VAL A 455 10.56 7.44 -0.84
N LEU A 456 10.36 7.22 0.47
CA LEU A 456 11.10 7.92 1.53
C LEU A 456 12.54 7.42 1.68
N GLU A 457 12.69 6.11 1.81
CA GLU A 457 13.97 5.47 2.09
C GLU A 457 14.07 4.18 1.26
N PRO A 458 14.41 4.29 -0.04
CA PRO A 458 14.44 3.13 -0.93
C PRO A 458 15.48 2.11 -0.47
N ASP A 459 15.03 0.91 -0.12
CA ASP A 459 15.89 -0.24 0.16
C ASP A 459 15.90 -1.14 -1.07
N CYS A 460 17.03 -1.15 -1.77
CA CYS A 460 17.22 -1.94 -2.99
C CYS A 460 17.87 -3.31 -2.71
N THR A 461 18.18 -3.64 -1.46
CA THR A 461 18.96 -4.85 -1.14
C THR A 461 18.23 -6.14 -1.48
N ASP A 462 16.91 -6.20 -1.25
CA ASP A 462 16.12 -7.39 -1.56
C ASP A 462 15.89 -7.60 -3.07
N THR A 463 15.89 -6.52 -3.87
CA THR A 463 15.50 -6.57 -5.28
C THR A 463 16.68 -6.52 -6.25
N LEU A 464 17.75 -5.81 -5.92
CA LEU A 464 18.85 -5.52 -6.84
C LEU A 464 20.18 -6.17 -6.46
N THR A 465 20.33 -6.72 -5.25
CA THR A 465 21.57 -7.43 -4.91
C THR A 465 21.55 -8.87 -5.36
N SER A 466 22.72 -9.43 -5.59
CA SER A 466 22.90 -10.83 -6.01
C SER A 466 22.32 -11.83 -5.00
N SER A 467 22.26 -11.48 -3.72
CA SER A 467 21.69 -12.28 -2.62
C SER A 467 20.25 -11.93 -2.27
N GLY A 468 19.63 -10.97 -2.95
CA GLY A 468 18.29 -10.50 -2.66
C GLY A 468 17.21 -11.54 -2.92
N GLY A 469 16.28 -11.72 -1.98
CA GLY A 469 15.21 -12.73 -2.08
C GLY A 469 14.18 -12.45 -3.18
N SER A 470 14.10 -11.20 -3.61
CA SER A 470 13.27 -10.73 -4.72
C SER A 470 14.08 -10.33 -5.96
N ASN A 471 15.35 -10.73 -6.05
CA ASN A 471 16.16 -10.58 -7.27
C ASN A 471 15.70 -11.60 -8.33
N PHE A 472 14.46 -11.47 -8.78
CA PHE A 472 13.86 -12.34 -9.80
C PHE A 472 14.58 -12.33 -11.17
N PRO A 473 15.26 -11.23 -11.56
CA PRO A 473 16.08 -11.21 -12.77
C PRO A 473 17.36 -12.07 -12.69
N HIS A 474 17.74 -12.58 -11.54
CA HIS A 474 19.06 -13.20 -11.31
C HIS A 474 20.21 -12.26 -11.74
N PHE A 475 20.03 -10.98 -11.45
CA PHE A 475 21.02 -9.95 -11.75
C PHE A 475 22.18 -10.07 -10.77
N ASN A 476 23.39 -10.01 -11.29
CA ASN A 476 24.62 -10.09 -10.50
C ASN A 476 25.56 -8.95 -10.91
N ASN A 477 25.83 -8.06 -9.96
CA ASN A 477 26.73 -6.92 -10.16
C ASN A 477 27.33 -6.51 -8.80
N GLU A 478 28.63 -6.70 -8.65
CA GLU A 478 29.35 -6.44 -7.38
C GLU A 478 29.25 -4.98 -6.95
N GLU A 479 29.32 -4.02 -7.91
CA GLU A 479 29.18 -2.58 -7.60
C GLU A 479 27.76 -2.28 -7.06
N MET A 480 26.72 -2.91 -7.64
CA MET A 480 25.34 -2.78 -7.17
C MET A 480 25.19 -3.32 -5.75
N ASP A 481 25.74 -4.50 -5.46
CA ASP A 481 25.70 -5.11 -4.12
C ASP A 481 26.33 -4.21 -3.07
N GLU A 482 27.52 -3.63 -3.36
CA GLU A 482 28.17 -2.68 -2.47
C GLU A 482 27.37 -1.39 -2.27
N LEU A 483 26.84 -0.83 -3.35
CA LEU A 483 26.11 0.44 -3.28
C LEU A 483 24.79 0.28 -2.52
N CYS A 484 24.04 -0.78 -2.73
CA CYS A 484 22.82 -1.07 -1.98
C CYS A 484 23.10 -1.18 -0.48
N SER A 485 24.18 -1.90 -0.11
CA SER A 485 24.62 -2.01 1.28
C SER A 485 25.05 -0.66 1.86
N LYS A 486 25.88 0.12 1.13
CA LYS A 486 26.31 1.45 1.55
C LYS A 486 25.13 2.44 1.69
N GLY A 487 24.15 2.35 0.80
CA GLY A 487 22.95 3.19 0.85
C GLY A 487 22.16 3.02 2.14
N LEU A 488 22.08 1.81 2.69
CA LEU A 488 21.44 1.56 3.99
C LEU A 488 22.29 1.97 5.19
N GLN A 489 23.61 2.03 5.02
CA GLN A 489 24.54 2.36 6.12
C GLN A 489 24.85 3.86 6.24
N GLU A 490 24.58 4.66 5.22
CA GLU A 490 24.80 6.10 5.27
C GLU A 490 23.53 6.81 5.76
N VAL A 491 23.61 7.49 6.90
CA VAL A 491 22.48 8.20 7.53
C VAL A 491 22.31 9.64 7.07
N ASP A 492 23.38 10.24 6.50
CA ASP A 492 23.35 11.60 5.96
C ASP A 492 22.72 11.61 4.56
N PRO A 493 21.53 12.21 4.35
CA PRO A 493 20.87 12.21 3.05
C PRO A 493 21.72 12.81 1.92
N ALA A 494 22.55 13.82 2.24
CA ALA A 494 23.40 14.46 1.23
C ALA A 494 24.53 13.53 0.75
N LYS A 495 25.01 12.63 1.59
CA LYS A 495 26.00 11.61 1.23
C LYS A 495 25.36 10.37 0.60
N ARG A 496 24.12 10.07 0.97
CA ARG A 496 23.34 8.96 0.40
C ARG A 496 22.92 9.23 -1.05
N LYS A 497 22.55 10.49 -1.37
CA LYS A 497 22.07 10.86 -2.73
C LYS A 497 23.02 10.38 -3.83
N PRO A 498 24.35 10.63 -3.79
CA PRO A 498 25.27 10.12 -4.81
C PRO A 498 25.31 8.59 -4.91
N ILE A 499 25.09 7.86 -3.82
CA ILE A 499 25.04 6.40 -3.81
C ILE A 499 23.83 5.93 -4.60
N TYR A 500 22.65 6.49 -4.31
CA TYR A 500 21.44 6.16 -5.02
C TYR A 500 21.42 6.66 -6.48
N ASP A 501 22.11 7.76 -6.78
CA ASP A 501 22.31 8.20 -8.16
C ASP A 501 23.06 7.13 -8.94
N ARG A 502 24.14 6.58 -8.37
CA ARG A 502 24.92 5.55 -9.03
C ARG A 502 24.17 4.21 -9.17
N ILE A 503 23.38 3.82 -8.16
CA ILE A 503 22.47 2.67 -8.25
C ILE A 503 21.54 2.79 -9.47
N GLN A 504 20.92 3.96 -9.63
CA GLN A 504 19.99 4.22 -10.74
C GLN A 504 20.70 4.28 -12.10
N GLU A 505 21.92 4.81 -12.16
CA GLU A 505 22.74 4.78 -13.38
C GLU A 505 23.04 3.35 -13.82
N ILE A 506 23.48 2.49 -12.90
CA ILE A 506 23.73 1.07 -13.18
C ILE A 506 22.44 0.38 -13.60
N PHE A 507 21.32 0.65 -12.91
CA PHE A 507 20.03 0.10 -13.25
C PHE A 507 19.60 0.48 -14.68
N ALA A 508 19.78 1.73 -15.07
CA ALA A 508 19.47 2.22 -16.42
C ALA A 508 20.46 1.71 -17.47
N GLU A 509 21.72 1.49 -17.11
CA GLU A 509 22.75 0.99 -18.03
C GLU A 509 22.63 -0.54 -18.26
N GLU A 510 22.48 -1.31 -17.20
CA GLU A 510 22.46 -2.76 -17.24
C GLU A 510 21.08 -3.32 -17.59
N VAL A 511 20.00 -2.57 -17.33
CA VAL A 511 18.62 -2.99 -17.59
C VAL A 511 18.34 -4.38 -17.01
N PRO A 512 18.46 -4.58 -15.69
CA PRO A 512 18.21 -5.89 -15.10
C PRO A 512 16.76 -6.36 -15.27
N VAL A 513 15.83 -5.41 -15.40
CA VAL A 513 14.41 -5.60 -15.71
C VAL A 513 13.98 -4.62 -16.79
N LEU A 514 12.92 -4.92 -17.53
CA LEU A 514 12.30 -3.92 -18.42
C LEU A 514 11.30 -3.12 -17.58
N TYR A 515 11.73 -1.96 -17.11
CA TYR A 515 10.89 -1.09 -16.30
C TYR A 515 9.86 -0.37 -17.17
N LEU A 516 8.59 -0.38 -16.71
CA LEU A 516 7.46 0.09 -17.48
C LEU A 516 6.94 1.43 -16.94
N GLN A 517 6.37 1.43 -15.75
CA GLN A 517 5.66 2.58 -15.21
C GLN A 517 5.59 2.57 -13.69
N PHE A 518 5.35 3.76 -13.14
CA PHE A 518 4.78 3.95 -11.81
C PHE A 518 3.28 4.18 -11.97
N ASP A 519 2.47 3.32 -11.37
CA ASP A 519 1.01 3.50 -11.39
C ASP A 519 0.66 4.76 -10.60
N GLN A 520 -0.33 5.52 -11.05
CA GLN A 520 -0.93 6.58 -10.26
C GLN A 520 -2.17 6.03 -9.55
N TRP A 521 -2.18 6.15 -8.25
CA TRP A 521 -3.39 5.92 -7.48
C TRP A 521 -4.30 7.14 -7.62
N MET A 522 -5.59 6.87 -7.78
CA MET A 522 -6.61 7.89 -7.93
C MET A 522 -7.68 7.62 -6.86
N VAL A 523 -7.63 8.39 -5.77
CA VAL A 523 -8.55 8.21 -4.64
C VAL A 523 -9.60 9.31 -4.65
N PRO A 524 -10.86 8.96 -4.91
CA PRO A 524 -11.96 9.90 -4.89
C PRO A 524 -12.40 10.20 -3.44
N PHE A 525 -12.72 11.46 -3.17
CA PHE A 525 -13.43 11.88 -1.97
C PHE A 525 -14.64 12.71 -2.35
N ALA A 526 -15.79 12.42 -1.75
CA ALA A 526 -16.98 13.26 -1.89
C ALA A 526 -16.70 14.68 -1.36
N MET A 527 -17.18 15.71 -2.07
CA MET A 527 -16.94 17.11 -1.71
C MET A 527 -17.55 17.53 -0.35
N ARG A 528 -18.41 16.69 0.23
CA ARG A 528 -18.90 16.87 1.60
C ARG A 528 -17.85 16.56 2.68
N VAL A 529 -16.73 15.93 2.31
CA VAL A 529 -15.61 15.68 3.22
C VAL A 529 -14.70 16.90 3.23
N GLU A 530 -14.64 17.60 4.36
CA GLU A 530 -13.80 18.77 4.54
C GLU A 530 -12.50 18.46 5.27
N GLY A 531 -11.52 19.35 5.13
CA GLY A 531 -10.22 19.26 5.81
C GLY A 531 -9.17 18.43 5.08
N LEU A 532 -9.49 18.02 3.85
CA LEU A 532 -8.51 17.42 2.96
C LEU A 532 -7.51 18.47 2.46
N PRO A 533 -6.21 18.15 2.34
CA PRO A 533 -5.23 19.08 1.80
C PRO A 533 -5.54 19.46 0.35
N ASP A 534 -5.07 20.63 -0.06
CA ASP A 534 -5.24 21.09 -1.45
C ASP A 534 -4.23 20.44 -2.41
N SER A 535 -3.09 20.00 -1.89
CA SER A 535 -2.02 19.36 -2.66
C SER A 535 -2.25 17.85 -2.81
N THR A 536 -1.78 17.31 -3.92
CA THR A 536 -1.62 15.86 -4.11
C THR A 536 -0.54 15.32 -3.16
N PHE A 537 -0.72 14.09 -2.71
CA PHE A 537 0.25 13.43 -1.84
C PHE A 537 1.48 12.99 -2.64
N ASN A 538 2.65 13.09 -2.03
CA ASN A 538 3.89 12.59 -2.61
C ASN A 538 4.18 11.13 -2.25
N THR A 539 3.37 10.53 -1.39
CA THR A 539 3.48 9.11 -1.01
C THR A 539 2.12 8.43 -1.06
N ASP A 540 2.13 7.12 -0.95
CA ASP A 540 0.95 6.32 -0.66
C ASP A 540 0.25 6.93 0.58
N PRO A 541 -0.88 7.56 0.38
CA PRO A 541 -1.52 8.34 1.44
C PRO A 541 -2.29 7.42 2.31
N ILE A 542 -1.65 6.51 2.87
CA ILE A 542 -2.38 5.83 3.89
C ILE A 542 -2.56 6.84 5.01
N HIS A 543 -3.32 7.50 4.91
CA HIS A 543 -4.31 8.48 5.19
C HIS A 543 -4.61 8.62 6.70
N TYR A 544 -3.88 7.89 7.55
CA TYR A 544 -4.09 7.97 9.00
C TYR A 544 -3.80 9.36 9.57
N TYR A 545 -2.87 10.11 9.00
CA TYR A 545 -2.64 11.49 9.45
C TYR A 545 -3.70 12.48 8.94
N LEU A 546 -4.47 12.12 7.91
CA LEU A 546 -5.59 12.93 7.43
C LEU A 546 -6.88 12.69 8.22
N LEU A 547 -7.07 11.48 8.76
CA LEU A 547 -8.28 11.13 9.48
C LEU A 547 -8.64 12.13 10.59
N PRO A 548 -7.69 12.63 11.40
CA PRO A 548 -8.00 13.65 12.40
C PRO A 548 -8.43 15.00 11.82
N LEU A 549 -8.12 15.27 10.56
CA LEU A 549 -8.42 16.53 9.88
C LEU A 549 -9.75 16.49 9.13
N MET A 550 -10.23 15.30 8.76
CA MET A 550 -11.44 15.15 7.97
C MET A 550 -12.69 15.55 8.76
N LYS A 551 -13.55 16.31 8.12
CA LYS A 551 -14.86 16.71 8.64
C LYS A 551 -15.91 16.35 7.61
N GLN A 552 -16.99 15.70 8.04
CA GLN A 552 -18.16 15.52 7.21
C GLN A 552 -19.09 16.71 7.38
N ASN A 553 -19.50 17.34 6.30
CA ASN A 553 -20.60 18.30 6.31
C ASN A 553 -21.91 17.51 6.24
N GLY A 554 -22.71 17.61 7.30
CA GLY A 554 -24.06 17.00 7.37
C GLY A 554 -25.02 17.64 6.39
#